data_a915d27ec95e1481f7b9941c40e85217
#
_entry.id   a915d27ec95e1481f7b9941c40e85217
#
_cell.length_a   1.000
_cell.length_b   1.000
_cell.length_c   1.000
_cell.angle_alpha   90.00
_cell.angle_beta   90.00
_cell.angle_gamma   90.00
#
_symmetry.space_group_name_H-M   'P 1'
#
loop_
_entity.id
_entity.type
_entity.pdbx_description
1 polymer ?
#
loop_
_entity_poly.entity_id
_entity_poly.type
_entity_poly.pdbx_seq_one_letter_code
_entity_poly.pdbx_strand_id
1 'polypeptide(L)'
;MISVCMATYNGEKYINAQFESILSQLGPGDEVIVSDDNSSDKTIENIRKLQDPRIRIFMNEVTNRGYTRNFENALRHSKGDYIFLCDQDDVWHENKVTVTMAALQLCDFSVSDARVVDEXXLISNNRLAFYAFGSTKRIR
;
A
#
# COMPACT_ATOMS: atom_id res chain seq x y z
N MET A 1 2.22 2.53 -15.40
CA MET A 1 1.36 3.06 -14.32
C MET A 1 1.48 2.16 -13.10
N ILE A 2 1.65 2.76 -11.90
CA ILE A 2 1.75 2.02 -10.64
C ILE A 2 0.40 2.10 -9.91
N SER A 3 -0.08 0.97 -9.36
CA SER A 3 -1.15 0.94 -8.38
C SER A 3 -0.57 0.47 -7.03
N VAL A 4 -0.67 1.30 -6.01
CA VAL A 4 -0.38 0.89 -4.64
C VAL A 4 -1.70 0.42 -4.03
N CYS A 5 -1.79 -0.86 -3.70
CA CYS A 5 -2.97 -1.47 -3.10
C CYS A 5 -2.77 -1.56 -1.59
N MET A 6 -3.56 -0.80 -0.85
CA MET A 6 -3.46 -0.68 0.61
C MET A 6 -4.69 -1.26 1.28
N ALA A 7 -4.47 -2.17 2.23
CA ALA A 7 -5.53 -2.69 3.09
C ALA A 7 -5.53 -1.90 4.40
N THR A 8 -6.69 -1.38 4.81
CA THR A 8 -6.81 -0.62 6.06
C THR A 8 -7.88 -1.19 6.98
N TYR A 9 -7.61 -1.10 8.28
CA TYR A 9 -8.57 -1.36 9.36
C TYR A 9 -8.06 -0.70 10.65
N ASN A 10 -8.75 0.32 11.13
CA ASN A 10 -8.43 1.03 12.38
C ASN A 10 -6.95 1.45 12.46
N GLY A 11 -6.47 2.16 11.44
CA GLY A 11 -5.08 2.59 11.30
C GLY A 11 -4.83 4.08 11.55
N GLU A 12 -5.74 4.80 12.22
CA GLU A 12 -5.68 6.26 12.34
C GLU A 12 -4.33 6.79 12.84
N LYS A 13 -3.62 5.99 13.66
CA LYS A 13 -2.36 6.38 14.27
C LYS A 13 -1.22 6.51 13.24
N TYR A 14 -1.19 5.65 12.24
CA TYR A 14 -0.05 5.50 11.34
C TYR A 14 -0.32 5.99 9.91
N ILE A 15 -1.59 6.07 9.53
CA ILE A 15 -2.00 6.24 8.14
C ILE A 15 -1.43 7.50 7.47
N ASN A 16 -1.27 8.59 8.21
CA ASN A 16 -0.74 9.85 7.65
C ASN A 16 0.73 9.71 7.25
N ALA A 17 1.57 9.16 8.15
CA ALA A 17 2.99 8.92 7.87
C ALA A 17 3.16 7.95 6.70
N GLN A 18 2.33 6.93 6.66
CA GLN A 18 2.34 5.96 5.55
C GLN A 18 2.04 6.65 4.22
N PHE A 19 0.95 7.44 4.15
CA PHE A 19 0.60 8.14 2.91
C PHE A 19 1.68 9.14 2.47
N GLU A 20 2.27 9.88 3.41
CA GLU A 20 3.35 10.81 3.09
C GLU A 20 4.52 10.07 2.42
N SER A 21 4.89 8.91 2.95
CA SER A 21 6.00 8.11 2.41
C SER A 21 5.71 7.54 1.02
N ILE A 22 4.45 7.25 0.73
CA ILE A 22 4.02 6.70 -0.57
C ILE A 22 3.88 7.83 -1.61
N LEU A 23 3.08 8.86 -1.29
CA LEU A 23 2.71 9.89 -2.25
C LEU A 23 3.91 10.71 -2.75
N SER A 24 4.95 10.85 -1.92
CA SER A 24 6.20 11.53 -2.31
C SER A 24 6.96 10.79 -3.41
N GLN A 25 6.67 9.50 -3.63
CA GLN A 25 7.37 8.67 -4.62
C GLN A 25 6.54 8.37 -5.87
N LEU A 26 5.25 8.73 -5.87
CA LEU A 26 4.34 8.43 -6.98
C LEU A 26 4.20 9.63 -7.93
N GLY A 27 4.12 9.35 -9.21
CA GLY A 27 3.83 10.33 -10.25
C GLY A 27 2.33 10.64 -10.38
N PRO A 28 1.99 11.65 -11.18
CA PRO A 28 0.57 12.05 -11.34
C PRO A 28 -0.30 11.01 -12.07
N GLY A 29 0.33 10.08 -12.77
CA GLY A 29 -0.39 9.01 -13.47
C GLY A 29 -0.54 7.72 -12.65
N ASP A 30 -0.01 7.70 -11.42
CA ASP A 30 -0.10 6.53 -10.54
C ASP A 30 -1.32 6.65 -9.61
N GLU A 31 -1.68 5.57 -8.90
CA GLU A 31 -2.83 5.57 -8.01
C GLU A 31 -2.55 4.84 -6.70
N VAL A 32 -3.28 5.20 -5.65
CA VAL A 32 -3.33 4.46 -4.39
C VAL A 32 -4.77 3.97 -4.23
N ILE A 33 -4.95 2.67 -4.23
CA ILE A 33 -6.24 2.02 -4.02
C ILE A 33 -6.30 1.57 -2.56
N VAL A 34 -7.14 2.24 -1.79
CA VAL A 34 -7.39 1.88 -0.40
C VAL A 34 -8.61 0.97 -0.36
N SER A 35 -8.46 -0.20 0.24
CA SER A 35 -9.61 -1.02 0.62
C SER A 35 -9.72 -1.02 2.14
N ASP A 36 -10.85 -0.58 2.66
CA ASP A 36 -11.05 -0.43 4.09
C ASP A 36 -12.04 -1.46 4.61
N ASP A 37 -11.62 -2.16 5.66
CA ASP A 37 -12.42 -3.25 6.26
C ASP A 37 -13.41 -2.72 7.32
N ASN A 38 -14.03 -1.57 7.01
CA ASN A 38 -15.03 -0.88 7.84
C ASN A 38 -14.42 -0.35 9.14
N SER A 39 -13.40 0.47 9.01
CA SER A 39 -12.76 1.16 10.17
C SER A 39 -13.78 1.98 10.95
N SER A 40 -13.69 1.90 12.27
CA SER A 40 -14.55 2.66 13.20
C SER A 40 -13.85 3.88 13.81
N ASP A 41 -12.54 4.03 13.54
CA ASP A 41 -11.72 5.16 14.00
C ASP A 41 -11.64 6.25 12.90
N LYS A 42 -10.68 7.14 13.00
CA LYS A 42 -10.52 8.25 12.03
C LYS A 42 -9.71 7.88 10.79
N THR A 43 -9.47 6.61 10.52
CA THR A 43 -8.65 6.17 9.36
C THR A 43 -9.16 6.81 8.06
N ILE A 44 -10.42 6.61 7.72
CA ILE A 44 -10.99 7.11 6.45
C ILE A 44 -11.07 8.63 6.43
N GLU A 45 -11.41 9.24 7.58
CA GLU A 45 -11.44 10.71 7.70
C GLU A 45 -10.05 11.30 7.39
N ASN A 46 -9.00 10.72 7.97
CA ASN A 46 -7.62 11.19 7.78
C ASN A 46 -7.18 11.04 6.31
N ILE A 47 -7.50 9.92 5.67
CA ILE A 47 -7.18 9.72 4.25
C ILE A 47 -7.88 10.77 3.38
N ARG A 48 -9.16 11.03 3.63
CA ARG A 48 -9.93 12.02 2.86
C ARG A 48 -9.39 13.44 3.00
N LYS A 49 -8.82 13.78 4.17
CA LYS A 49 -8.22 15.10 4.42
C LYS A 49 -6.99 15.37 3.55
N LEU A 50 -6.34 14.34 3.02
CA LEU A 50 -5.18 14.49 2.13
C LEU A 50 -5.57 15.15 0.80
N GLN A 51 -6.82 15.00 0.37
CA GLN A 51 -7.35 15.58 -0.87
C GLN A 51 -6.48 15.32 -2.11
N ASP A 52 -5.79 14.19 -2.14
CA ASP A 52 -4.92 13.83 -3.27
C ASP A 52 -5.74 13.06 -4.31
N PRO A 53 -5.80 13.52 -5.56
CA PRO A 53 -6.62 12.90 -6.60
C PRO A 53 -6.16 11.49 -7.00
N ARG A 54 -4.95 11.09 -6.62
CA ARG A 54 -4.44 9.74 -6.88
C ARG A 54 -5.05 8.69 -5.96
N ILE A 55 -5.70 9.11 -4.85
CA ILE A 55 -6.25 8.20 -3.84
C ILE A 55 -7.70 7.85 -4.18
N ARG A 56 -8.00 6.56 -4.21
CA ARG A 56 -9.36 6.04 -4.39
C ARG A 56 -9.67 5.09 -3.23
N ILE A 57 -10.79 5.30 -2.55
CA ILE A 57 -11.17 4.55 -1.36
C ILE A 57 -12.37 3.65 -1.68
N PHE A 58 -12.27 2.39 -1.33
CA PHE A 58 -13.32 1.38 -1.48
C PHE A 58 -13.55 0.71 -0.13
N MET A 59 -14.81 0.58 0.25
CA MET A 59 -15.17 -0.14 1.47
C MET A 59 -15.29 -1.63 1.14
N ASN A 60 -14.65 -2.47 1.93
CA ASN A 60 -14.81 -3.92 1.77
C ASN A 60 -16.21 -4.34 2.25
N GLU A 61 -16.76 -5.37 1.64
CA GLU A 61 -18.08 -5.87 2.04
C GLU A 61 -18.03 -6.46 3.45
N VAL A 62 -19.05 -6.12 4.27
CA VAL A 62 -19.13 -6.57 5.67
C VAL A 62 -19.08 -8.10 5.80
N THR A 63 -19.63 -8.81 4.82
CA THR A 63 -19.66 -10.28 4.78
C THR A 63 -18.34 -10.89 4.30
N ASN A 64 -17.39 -10.06 3.84
CA ASN A 64 -16.16 -10.52 3.20
C ASN A 64 -14.91 -9.93 3.88
N ARG A 65 -14.95 -9.82 5.19
CA ARG A 65 -13.89 -9.18 6.00
C ARG A 65 -12.65 -10.05 6.12
N GLY A 66 -11.56 -9.40 6.45
CA GLY A 66 -10.27 -10.02 6.76
C GLY A 66 -9.17 -9.57 5.82
N TYR A 67 -7.97 -9.69 6.31
CA TYR A 67 -6.74 -9.19 5.68
C TYR A 67 -6.64 -9.56 4.19
N THR A 68 -6.76 -10.86 3.88
CA THR A 68 -6.63 -11.35 2.50
C THR A 68 -7.72 -10.79 1.60
N ARG A 69 -8.96 -10.77 2.10
CA ARG A 69 -10.11 -10.28 1.34
C ARG A 69 -10.04 -8.78 1.12
N ASN A 70 -9.48 -8.07 2.08
CA ASN A 70 -9.29 -6.63 1.98
C ASN A 70 -8.29 -6.30 0.86
N PHE A 71 -7.16 -7.02 0.80
CA PHE A 71 -6.21 -6.88 -0.32
C PHE A 71 -6.83 -7.30 -1.66
N GLU A 72 -7.59 -8.41 -1.68
CA GLU A 72 -8.29 -8.85 -2.89
C GLU A 72 -9.20 -7.74 -3.43
N ASN A 73 -9.93 -7.06 -2.54
CA ASN A 73 -10.80 -5.96 -2.94
C ASN A 73 -9.99 -4.80 -3.54
N ALA A 74 -8.86 -4.42 -2.93
CA ALA A 74 -7.98 -3.39 -3.48
C ALA A 74 -7.47 -3.78 -4.87
N LEU A 75 -7.00 -5.01 -5.02
CA LEU A 75 -6.48 -5.53 -6.29
C LEU A 75 -7.54 -5.50 -7.40
N ARG A 76 -8.79 -5.81 -7.09
CA ARG A 76 -9.89 -5.80 -8.08
C ARG A 76 -10.14 -4.40 -8.65
N HIS A 77 -9.80 -3.35 -7.89
CA HIS A 77 -10.02 -1.96 -8.29
C HIS A 77 -8.78 -1.30 -8.89
N SER A 78 -7.63 -1.98 -8.87
CA SER A 78 -6.37 -1.45 -9.39
C SER A 78 -6.35 -1.50 -10.93
N LYS A 79 -5.66 -0.53 -11.54
CA LYS A 79 -5.56 -0.39 -13.00
C LYS A 79 -4.11 -0.37 -13.49
N GLY A 80 -3.15 -0.30 -12.60
CA GLY A 80 -1.74 -0.17 -12.93
C GLY A 80 -1.13 -1.45 -13.50
N ASP A 81 -0.06 -1.26 -14.25
CA ASP A 81 0.75 -2.36 -14.80
C ASP A 81 1.64 -2.98 -13.73
N TYR A 82 1.96 -2.20 -12.70
CA TYR A 82 2.78 -2.61 -11.57
C TYR A 82 1.97 -2.44 -10.30
N ILE A 83 1.93 -3.48 -9.49
CA ILE A 83 1.14 -3.51 -8.25
C ILE A 83 2.09 -3.57 -7.05
N PHE A 84 1.93 -2.63 -6.14
CA PHE A 84 2.62 -2.64 -4.85
C PHE A 84 1.59 -2.94 -3.77
N LEU A 85 1.80 -3.99 -3.00
CA LEU A 85 0.98 -4.26 -1.81
C LEU A 85 1.55 -3.49 -0.63
N CYS A 86 0.67 -2.92 0.17
CA CYS A 86 1.06 -2.01 1.24
C CYS A 86 0.13 -2.16 2.45
N ASP A 87 0.69 -2.38 3.62
CA ASP A 87 -0.05 -2.28 4.88
C ASP A 87 -0.17 -0.81 5.30
N GLN A 88 -1.10 -0.54 6.20
CA GLN A 88 -1.45 0.84 6.61
C GLN A 88 -0.42 1.49 7.53
N ASP A 89 0.50 0.72 8.10
CA ASP A 89 1.42 1.13 9.17
C ASP A 89 2.90 0.95 8.81
N ASP A 90 3.20 0.77 7.52
CA ASP A 90 4.57 0.61 7.02
C ASP A 90 5.05 1.89 6.34
N VAL A 91 6.00 2.57 6.93
CA VAL A 91 6.59 3.76 6.29
C VAL A 91 7.62 3.32 5.25
N TRP A 92 7.42 3.75 4.01
CA TRP A 92 8.31 3.38 2.90
C TRP A 92 9.61 4.19 2.93
N HIS A 93 10.72 3.50 2.69
CA HIS A 93 12.01 4.17 2.48
C HIS A 93 11.93 5.05 1.22
N GLU A 94 12.62 6.18 1.24
CA GLU A 94 12.55 7.23 0.22
C GLU A 94 12.82 6.78 -1.22
N ASN A 95 13.46 5.64 -1.42
CA ASN A 95 13.77 5.12 -2.76
C ASN A 95 13.07 3.78 -3.05
N LYS A 96 12.07 3.40 -2.26
CA LYS A 96 11.42 2.10 -2.39
C LYS A 96 10.85 1.89 -3.81
N VAL A 97 10.12 2.86 -4.32
CA VAL A 97 9.51 2.74 -5.66
C VAL A 97 10.62 2.61 -6.72
N THR A 98 11.61 3.49 -6.70
CA THR A 98 12.70 3.48 -7.69
C THR A 98 13.44 2.15 -7.71
N VAL A 99 13.83 1.64 -6.55
CA VAL A 99 14.59 0.38 -6.45
C VAL A 99 13.73 -0.81 -6.87
N THR A 100 12.46 -0.85 -6.42
CA THR A 100 11.56 -1.93 -6.78
C THR A 100 11.27 -1.94 -8.29
N MET A 101 11.03 -0.76 -8.88
CA MET A 101 10.78 -0.66 -10.32
C MET A 101 11.99 -1.11 -11.14
N ALA A 102 13.21 -0.82 -10.68
CA ALA A 102 14.43 -1.32 -11.35
C ALA A 102 14.50 -2.85 -11.28
N ALA A 103 14.17 -3.44 -10.14
CA ALA A 103 14.14 -4.89 -9.98
C ALA A 103 13.08 -5.53 -10.90
N LEU A 104 11.89 -4.92 -11.00
CA LEU A 104 10.78 -5.44 -11.82
C LEU A 104 11.05 -5.35 -13.33
N GLN A 105 12.12 -4.70 -13.78
CA GLN A 105 12.58 -4.80 -15.17
C GLN A 105 13.26 -6.15 -15.44
N LEU A 106 13.70 -6.85 -14.39
CA LEU A 106 14.46 -8.10 -14.49
C LEU A 106 13.67 -9.32 -14.04
N CYS A 107 12.53 -9.11 -13.37
CA CYS A 107 11.71 -10.21 -12.83
C CYS A 107 10.25 -9.78 -12.72
N ASP A 108 9.37 -10.75 -12.61
CA ASP A 108 7.92 -10.50 -12.52
C ASP A 108 7.44 -10.23 -11.08
N PHE A 109 8.32 -10.44 -10.11
CA PHE A 109 7.96 -10.35 -8.68
C PHE A 109 9.18 -9.91 -7.88
N SER A 110 8.98 -8.98 -6.96
CA SER A 110 10.04 -8.48 -6.08
C SER A 110 9.56 -8.44 -4.63
N VAL A 111 10.41 -8.85 -3.73
CA VAL A 111 10.19 -8.76 -2.28
C VAL A 111 11.30 -7.91 -1.70
N SER A 112 10.96 -6.89 -0.94
CA SER A 112 11.94 -6.05 -0.27
C SER A 112 12.05 -6.43 1.20
N ASP A 113 13.23 -6.25 1.76
CA ASP A 113 13.46 -6.37 3.21
C ASP A 113 12.81 -5.19 3.94
N ALA A 114 12.56 -5.36 5.21
CA ALA A 114 11.99 -4.31 6.06
C ALA A 114 12.72 -4.26 7.39
N ARG A 115 12.77 -3.06 7.94
CA ARG A 115 13.32 -2.81 9.27
C ARG A 115 12.16 -2.55 10.22
N VAL A 116 12.05 -3.39 11.24
CA VAL A 116 11.03 -3.18 12.28
C VAL A 116 11.53 -2.12 13.25
N VAL A 117 10.75 -1.06 13.43
CA VAL A 117 11.06 0.02 14.37
C VAL A 117 9.88 0.19 15.31
N ASP A 118 10.16 0.52 16.56
CA ASP A 118 9.13 0.95 17.50
C ASP A 118 9.02 2.47 17.50
N GLU A 119 8.15 2.95 18.32
CA GLU A 119 7.93 4.40 18.49
C GLU A 119 9.18 5.20 18.89
N UNK A 120 10.12 4.50 19.20
CA UNK A 120 11.25 5.06 19.54
C UNK A 120 12.27 5.00 18.57
N UNK A 121 11.86 4.32 17.76
CA UNK A 121 12.73 4.18 16.86
C UNK A 121 13.70 3.21 17.13
N LEU A 122 13.51 2.48 18.01
CA LEU A 122 14.37 1.36 18.34
C LEU A 122 14.23 0.26 17.29
N ILE A 123 15.33 -0.22 16.81
CA ILE A 123 15.35 -1.20 15.71
C ILE A 123 15.27 -2.61 16.28
N SER A 124 14.28 -3.38 15.84
CA SER A 124 14.26 -4.81 16.11
C SER A 124 15.04 -5.57 15.01
N ASN A 125 15.57 -6.74 15.35
CA ASN A 125 16.29 -7.56 14.38
C ASN A 125 15.36 -8.45 13.52
N ASN A 126 14.05 -8.27 13.66
CA ASN A 126 13.07 -9.00 12.85
C ASN A 126 13.03 -8.43 11.43
N ARG A 127 12.94 -9.31 10.45
CA ARG A 127 12.80 -8.95 9.03
C ARG A 127 11.38 -9.25 8.57
N LEU A 128 10.80 -8.32 7.86
CA LEU A 128 9.50 -8.48 7.21
C LEU A 128 9.68 -8.39 5.69
N ALA A 129 8.84 -9.09 4.97
CA ALA A 129 8.87 -9.09 3.53
C ALA A 129 7.70 -8.26 2.98
N PHE A 130 7.99 -7.40 2.03
CA PHE A 130 7.00 -6.62 1.29
C PHE A 130 6.99 -7.05 -0.16
N TYR A 131 5.83 -7.04 -0.76
CA TYR A 131 5.60 -7.61 -2.08
C TYR A 131 5.29 -6.53 -3.11
N ALA A 132 5.91 -6.67 -4.28
CA ALA A 132 5.56 -5.89 -5.45
C ALA A 132 5.55 -6.81 -6.68
N PHE A 133 4.58 -6.59 -7.53
CA PHE A 133 4.38 -7.41 -8.73
C PHE A 133 4.44 -6.52 -9.97
N GLY A 134 5.23 -6.94 -10.96
CA GLY A 134 5.15 -6.40 -12.28
C GLY A 134 4.38 -7.38 -13.14
N SER A 135 3.44 -6.90 -13.93
CA SER A 135 2.64 -7.75 -14.77
C SER A 135 2.78 -7.37 -16.23
N THR A 136 3.39 -8.26 -17.01
CA THR A 136 3.26 -8.26 -18.45
C THR A 136 2.08 -9.14 -18.89
N LYS A 137 1.45 -9.83 -17.93
CA LYS A 137 0.29 -10.69 -18.21
C LYS A 137 -0.79 -10.45 -17.16
N ARG A 138 -1.98 -10.10 -17.63
CA ARG A 138 -3.15 -10.01 -16.76
C ARG A 138 -3.39 -11.35 -16.06
N ILE A 139 -3.48 -11.33 -14.76
CA ILE A 139 -4.00 -12.47 -14.01
C ILE A 139 -5.48 -12.57 -14.39
N ARG A 140 -5.85 -13.61 -15.12
CA ARG A 140 -7.24 -13.89 -15.49
C ARG A 140 -7.96 -14.60 -14.32
#